data_251280d075d9b6129c065fbdaba07736
#
_entry.id   251280d075d9b6129c065fbdaba07736
#
_cell.length_a   1.000
_cell.length_b   1.000
_cell.length_c   1.000
_cell.angle_alpha   90.00
_cell.angle_beta   90.00
_cell.angle_gamma   90.00
#
_symmetry.space_group_name_H-M   'P 1'
#
loop_
_entity.id
_entity.type
_entity.pdbx_description
1 polymer ?
#
loop_
_entity_poly.entity_id
_entity_poly.type
_entity_poly.pdbx_seq_one_letter_code
_entity_poly.pdbx_strand_id
1 'polypeptide(L)'
;MIRELTENDHSIVMEFLLQDPSINLFIIGDIEAFGYDASFQKLWGEFHEGHITAVLLKYFESYIFYCKDKNLFDVEGFASIMQTTTNPVSLSGRADFVEKFENLPNLTLGKKKVTYFAQCGTNKDIEITETIKEATIADIDRIVVLRDSIDEFITTAQTKNILKKAIESKTGRTYYLENDKQEIISTVSTTAENSQSAMIVGVCTHKDYRNNGYASKLMTALVKDVLKEKQYVCLFYDNPDAGKIYKKVGFKDIGLWTMYR
;
A
#
# COMPACT_ATOMS: atom_id res chain seq x y z
N MET A 1 8.91 -23.16 14.20
CA MET A 1 10.34 -22.82 13.95
C MET A 1 10.40 -21.71 12.90
N ILE A 2 11.11 -20.61 13.21
CA ILE A 2 11.32 -19.49 12.28
C ILE A 2 12.65 -19.68 11.56
N ARG A 3 12.67 -19.45 10.25
CA ARG A 3 13.90 -19.44 9.43
C ARG A 3 13.81 -18.43 8.29
N GLU A 4 14.95 -18.02 7.74
CA GLU A 4 15.02 -17.21 6.53
C GLU A 4 14.45 -18.02 5.34
N LEU A 5 13.69 -17.32 4.48
CA LEU A 5 13.09 -17.87 3.27
C LEU A 5 14.00 -17.63 2.08
N THR A 6 13.96 -18.54 1.14
CA THR A 6 14.78 -18.53 -0.09
C THR A 6 13.89 -18.77 -1.31
N GLU A 7 14.46 -18.70 -2.51
CA GLU A 7 13.75 -19.00 -3.76
C GLU A 7 13.14 -20.42 -3.76
N ASN A 8 13.75 -21.36 -3.05
CA ASN A 8 13.21 -22.72 -2.91
C ASN A 8 11.85 -22.77 -2.18
N ASP A 9 11.55 -21.73 -1.40
CA ASP A 9 10.31 -21.62 -0.64
C ASP A 9 9.21 -20.88 -1.41
N HIS A 10 9.51 -20.34 -2.61
CA HIS A 10 8.63 -19.43 -3.34
C HIS A 10 7.20 -19.96 -3.47
N SER A 11 7.03 -21.21 -3.91
CA SER A 11 5.71 -21.78 -4.14
C SER A 11 4.85 -21.83 -2.87
N ILE A 12 5.41 -22.31 -1.75
CA ILE A 12 4.67 -22.42 -0.48
C ILE A 12 4.39 -21.04 0.15
N VAL A 13 5.33 -20.10 -0.01
CA VAL A 13 5.17 -18.72 0.47
C VAL A 13 4.07 -18.01 -0.31
N MET A 14 4.09 -18.09 -1.64
CA MET A 14 3.07 -17.44 -2.47
C MET A 14 1.69 -18.08 -2.27
N GLU A 15 1.59 -19.41 -2.16
CA GLU A 15 0.33 -20.08 -1.84
C GLU A 15 -0.26 -19.59 -0.50
N PHE A 16 0.59 -19.35 0.50
CA PHE A 16 0.18 -18.82 1.80
C PHE A 16 -0.27 -17.35 1.72
N LEU A 17 0.49 -16.49 1.07
CA LEU A 17 0.21 -15.06 0.97
C LEU A 17 -1.03 -14.76 0.10
N LEU A 18 -1.25 -15.57 -0.94
CA LEU A 18 -2.38 -15.44 -1.86
C LEU A 18 -3.74 -15.82 -1.24
N GLN A 19 -3.76 -16.38 -0.03
CA GLN A 19 -5.01 -16.57 0.71
C GLN A 19 -5.65 -15.24 1.14
N ASP A 20 -4.82 -14.20 1.36
CA ASP A 20 -5.26 -12.85 1.71
C ASP A 20 -4.49 -11.79 0.88
N PRO A 21 -4.67 -11.75 -0.47
CA PRO A 21 -3.81 -11.00 -1.37
C PRO A 21 -3.84 -9.48 -1.14
N SER A 22 -4.96 -8.92 -0.65
CA SER A 22 -5.03 -7.51 -0.30
C SER A 22 -4.21 -7.18 0.96
N ILE A 23 -4.27 -8.02 1.99
CA ILE A 23 -3.48 -7.84 3.22
C ILE A 23 -1.98 -7.98 2.91
N ASN A 24 -1.64 -8.89 2.02
CA ASN A 24 -0.26 -9.21 1.65
C ASN A 24 0.26 -8.43 0.44
N LEU A 25 -0.45 -7.37 0.00
CA LEU A 25 -0.14 -6.60 -1.20
C LEU A 25 1.34 -6.23 -1.31
N PHE A 26 1.92 -5.69 -0.24
CA PHE A 26 3.32 -5.27 -0.23
C PHE A 26 4.29 -6.46 -0.25
N ILE A 27 4.02 -7.50 0.56
CA ILE A 27 4.90 -8.68 0.63
C ILE A 27 4.91 -9.39 -0.73
N ILE A 28 3.74 -9.58 -1.36
CA ILE A 28 3.63 -10.17 -2.70
C ILE A 28 4.38 -9.32 -3.72
N GLY A 29 4.13 -7.99 -3.73
CA GLY A 29 4.76 -7.07 -4.67
C GLY A 29 6.29 -7.03 -4.54
N ASP A 30 6.80 -7.05 -3.33
CA ASP A 30 8.23 -7.03 -3.08
C ASP A 30 8.90 -8.36 -3.47
N ILE A 31 8.23 -9.51 -3.24
CA ILE A 31 8.71 -10.82 -3.72
C ILE A 31 8.74 -10.86 -5.25
N GLU A 32 7.66 -10.43 -5.92
CA GLU A 32 7.58 -10.43 -7.39
C GLU A 32 8.62 -9.49 -8.03
N ALA A 33 8.91 -8.35 -7.40
CA ALA A 33 9.83 -7.36 -7.93
C ALA A 33 11.31 -7.70 -7.66
N PHE A 34 11.63 -8.30 -6.51
CA PHE A 34 13.01 -8.38 -6.01
C PHE A 34 13.44 -9.80 -5.60
N GLY A 35 12.53 -10.76 -5.55
CA GLY A 35 12.82 -12.13 -5.12
C GLY A 35 13.21 -12.23 -3.66
N TYR A 36 14.12 -13.16 -3.33
CA TYR A 36 14.54 -13.45 -1.96
C TYR A 36 15.99 -13.01 -1.66
N ASP A 37 16.81 -12.72 -2.68
CA ASP A 37 18.25 -12.51 -2.56
C ASP A 37 18.70 -11.04 -2.64
N ALA A 38 17.75 -10.09 -2.74
CA ALA A 38 18.09 -8.67 -2.80
C ALA A 38 18.72 -8.19 -1.48
N SER A 39 19.85 -7.47 -1.57
CA SER A 39 20.63 -7.06 -0.39
C SER A 39 19.87 -6.15 0.60
N PHE A 40 18.83 -5.48 0.12
CA PHE A 40 17.97 -4.60 0.91
C PHE A 40 16.68 -5.27 1.40
N GLN A 41 16.45 -6.54 1.03
CA GLN A 41 15.25 -7.31 1.35
C GLN A 41 15.61 -8.64 1.98
N LYS A 42 14.86 -9.04 3.00
CA LYS A 42 14.92 -10.36 3.60
C LYS A 42 13.55 -10.80 4.04
N LEU A 43 13.30 -12.09 3.96
CA LEU A 43 12.05 -12.70 4.40
C LEU A 43 12.32 -13.83 5.38
N TRP A 44 11.49 -13.92 6.41
CA TRP A 44 11.48 -15.06 7.34
C TRP A 44 10.09 -15.65 7.39
N GLY A 45 10.02 -16.97 7.48
CA GLY A 45 8.79 -17.72 7.64
C GLY A 45 8.80 -18.55 8.89
N GLU A 46 7.68 -18.58 9.59
CA GLU A 46 7.43 -19.55 10.65
C GLU A 46 6.75 -20.77 10.09
N PHE A 47 7.22 -21.95 10.53
CA PHE A 47 6.69 -23.25 10.10
C PHE A 47 6.20 -24.05 11.31
N HIS A 48 5.01 -24.60 11.18
CA HIS A 48 4.42 -25.56 12.11
C HIS A 48 3.99 -26.80 11.32
N GLU A 49 4.49 -27.99 11.73
CA GLU A 49 4.22 -29.26 11.04
C GLU A 49 4.42 -29.21 9.51
N GLY A 50 5.43 -28.50 9.05
CA GLY A 50 5.75 -28.35 7.63
C GLY A 50 4.95 -27.29 6.87
N HIS A 51 3.96 -26.66 7.51
CA HIS A 51 3.15 -25.59 6.92
C HIS A 51 3.63 -24.21 7.38
N ILE A 52 3.65 -23.25 6.48
CA ILE A 52 3.97 -21.86 6.81
C ILE A 52 2.77 -21.22 7.53
N THR A 53 3.02 -20.54 8.65
CA THR A 53 1.99 -19.94 9.51
C THR A 53 2.11 -18.43 9.65
N ALA A 54 3.32 -17.88 9.47
CA ALA A 54 3.57 -16.45 9.49
C ALA A 54 4.75 -16.08 8.59
N VAL A 55 4.76 -14.82 8.12
CA VAL A 55 5.83 -14.24 7.30
C VAL A 55 6.20 -12.86 7.83
N LEU A 56 7.49 -12.59 7.95
CA LEU A 56 8.07 -11.29 8.22
C LEU A 56 8.91 -10.88 7.01
N LEU A 57 8.57 -9.77 6.38
CA LEU A 57 9.38 -9.12 5.36
C LEU A 57 10.16 -7.98 6.01
N LYS A 58 11.46 -7.90 5.76
CA LYS A 58 12.29 -6.70 5.92
C LYS A 58 12.52 -6.09 4.54
N TYR A 59 12.19 -4.81 4.39
CA TYR A 59 12.47 -4.01 3.21
C TYR A 59 13.21 -2.74 3.64
N PHE A 60 14.49 -2.62 3.32
CA PHE A 60 15.42 -1.66 3.93
C PHE A 60 15.33 -1.72 5.47
N GLU A 61 14.91 -0.64 6.13
CA GLU A 61 14.82 -0.53 7.59
C GLU A 61 13.38 -0.74 8.13
N SER A 62 12.45 -1.16 7.27
CA SER A 62 11.05 -1.35 7.63
C SER A 62 10.65 -2.82 7.56
N TYR A 63 9.77 -3.22 8.47
CA TYR A 63 9.23 -4.56 8.52
C TYR A 63 7.74 -4.58 8.21
N ILE A 64 7.28 -5.63 7.54
CA ILE A 64 5.87 -5.95 7.33
C ILE A 64 5.63 -7.38 7.84
N PHE A 65 4.61 -7.53 8.68
CA PHE A 65 4.29 -8.82 9.28
C PHE A 65 2.89 -9.29 8.89
N TYR A 66 2.81 -10.58 8.57
CA TYR A 66 1.57 -11.29 8.32
C TYR A 66 1.57 -12.67 8.99
N CYS A 67 0.41 -13.05 9.56
CA CYS A 67 0.16 -14.42 10.02
C CYS A 67 -1.27 -14.83 9.69
N LYS A 68 -1.53 -16.15 9.64
CA LYS A 68 -2.89 -16.66 9.40
C LYS A 68 -3.76 -16.57 10.64
N ASP A 69 -3.21 -16.89 11.80
CA ASP A 69 -3.89 -16.80 13.09
C ASP A 69 -3.06 -15.94 14.05
N LYS A 70 -3.66 -14.85 14.51
CA LYS A 70 -3.04 -13.89 15.43
C LYS A 70 -2.67 -14.48 16.80
N ASN A 71 -3.12 -15.67 17.13
CA ASN A 71 -2.85 -16.34 18.41
C ASN A 71 -1.84 -17.49 18.28
N LEU A 72 -1.42 -17.81 17.06
CA LEU A 72 -0.60 -18.98 16.75
C LEU A 72 0.66 -18.60 15.97
N PHE A 73 1.48 -17.69 16.52
CA PHE A 73 2.82 -17.40 16.00
C PHE A 73 3.77 -17.02 17.15
N ASP A 74 5.06 -17.21 16.92
CA ASP A 74 6.12 -16.93 17.89
C ASP A 74 6.50 -15.43 17.86
N VAL A 75 5.81 -14.66 18.71
CA VAL A 75 6.00 -13.21 18.84
C VAL A 75 7.44 -12.86 19.23
N GLU A 76 8.02 -13.58 20.23
CA GLU A 76 9.36 -13.30 20.73
C GLU A 76 10.44 -13.67 19.71
N GLY A 77 10.23 -14.76 18.98
CA GLY A 77 11.12 -15.18 17.89
C GLY A 77 11.19 -14.12 16.78
N PHE A 78 10.08 -13.60 16.31
CA PHE A 78 10.07 -12.51 15.33
C PHE A 78 10.59 -11.19 15.89
N ALA A 79 10.29 -10.87 17.15
CA ALA A 79 10.84 -9.69 17.82
C ALA A 79 12.37 -9.73 17.88
N SER A 80 12.95 -10.89 18.19
CA SER A 80 14.41 -11.08 18.22
C SER A 80 15.07 -10.80 16.86
N ILE A 81 14.41 -11.15 15.76
CA ILE A 81 14.90 -10.83 14.40
C ILE A 81 14.88 -9.32 14.16
N MET A 82 13.82 -8.62 14.55
CA MET A 82 13.68 -7.18 14.32
C MET A 82 14.65 -6.34 15.16
N GLN A 83 14.98 -6.76 16.39
CA GLN A 83 15.90 -6.05 17.29
C GLN A 83 17.31 -5.86 16.75
N THR A 84 17.74 -6.71 15.82
CA THR A 84 19.13 -6.72 15.32
C THR A 84 19.45 -5.58 14.37
N THR A 85 18.48 -4.76 13.95
CA THR A 85 18.66 -3.88 12.80
C THR A 85 18.48 -2.40 13.07
N THR A 86 17.44 -1.96 13.77
CA THR A 86 17.14 -0.54 14.03
C THR A 86 16.46 -0.34 15.37
N ASN A 87 16.66 0.85 15.96
CA ASN A 87 15.98 1.26 17.18
C ASN A 87 15.62 2.76 17.06
N PRO A 88 14.35 3.15 17.01
CA PRO A 88 13.16 2.31 17.08
C PRO A 88 12.90 1.50 15.80
N VAL A 89 12.24 0.36 15.94
CA VAL A 89 11.88 -0.54 14.85
C VAL A 89 10.65 0.01 14.11
N SER A 90 10.77 0.13 12.78
CA SER A 90 9.64 0.41 11.89
C SER A 90 8.94 -0.90 11.54
N LEU A 91 7.69 -1.07 12.00
CA LEU A 91 6.88 -2.26 11.77
C LEU A 91 5.50 -1.86 11.25
N SER A 92 4.98 -2.57 10.27
CA SER A 92 3.60 -2.37 9.81
C SER A 92 2.91 -3.70 9.49
N GLY A 93 1.57 -3.66 9.53
CA GLY A 93 0.74 -4.81 9.24
C GLY A 93 -0.68 -4.60 9.73
N ARG A 94 -1.50 -5.63 9.58
CA ARG A 94 -2.85 -5.63 10.13
C ARG A 94 -2.78 -5.45 11.65
N ALA A 95 -3.60 -4.55 12.18
CA ALA A 95 -3.51 -4.08 13.57
C ALA A 95 -3.48 -5.21 14.60
N ASP A 96 -4.40 -6.16 14.48
CA ASP A 96 -4.52 -7.30 15.42
C ASP A 96 -3.35 -8.30 15.34
N PHE A 97 -2.46 -8.18 14.35
CA PHE A 97 -1.22 -8.93 14.25
C PHE A 97 -0.04 -8.17 14.87
N VAL A 98 0.21 -6.93 14.38
CA VAL A 98 1.42 -6.19 14.76
C VAL A 98 1.35 -5.58 16.15
N GLU A 99 0.16 -5.34 16.69
CA GLU A 99 -0.03 -4.88 18.07
C GLU A 99 0.36 -5.93 19.12
N LYS A 100 0.53 -7.20 18.75
CA LYS A 100 1.11 -8.24 19.61
C LYS A 100 2.57 -7.98 19.97
N PHE A 101 3.27 -7.19 19.18
CA PHE A 101 4.67 -6.81 19.44
C PHE A 101 4.81 -5.62 20.39
N GLU A 102 3.70 -4.96 20.77
CA GLU A 102 3.72 -3.90 21.78
C GLU A 102 4.12 -4.43 23.15
N ASN A 103 4.79 -3.59 23.93
CA ASN A 103 5.18 -3.87 25.31
C ASN A 103 6.13 -5.05 25.50
N LEU A 104 6.79 -5.53 24.47
CA LEU A 104 7.88 -6.49 24.63
C LEU A 104 9.10 -5.79 25.24
N PRO A 105 9.72 -6.35 26.29
CA PRO A 105 10.76 -5.67 27.08
C PRO A 105 12.01 -5.30 26.25
N ASN A 106 12.25 -6.00 25.17
CA ASN A 106 13.45 -5.83 24.34
C ASN A 106 13.16 -5.25 22.96
N LEU A 107 11.93 -4.81 22.66
CA LEU A 107 11.57 -4.24 21.37
C LEU A 107 11.00 -2.83 21.53
N THR A 108 11.69 -1.84 20.97
CA THR A 108 11.20 -0.46 20.91
C THR A 108 10.63 -0.21 19.53
N LEU A 109 9.32 -0.06 19.45
CA LEU A 109 8.63 0.30 18.20
C LEU A 109 8.60 1.81 17.99
N GLY A 110 8.54 2.25 16.73
CA GLY A 110 8.36 3.65 16.38
C GLY A 110 6.99 4.22 16.81
N LYS A 111 6.69 5.45 16.42
CA LYS A 111 5.42 6.10 16.75
C LYS A 111 4.25 5.38 16.05
N LYS A 112 3.24 4.98 16.83
CA LYS A 112 2.04 4.31 16.32
C LYS A 112 1.16 5.23 15.49
N LYS A 113 0.79 4.79 14.30
CA LYS A 113 -0.30 5.35 13.47
C LYS A 113 -1.21 4.21 13.04
N VAL A 114 -2.54 4.40 13.22
CA VAL A 114 -3.57 3.44 12.79
C VAL A 114 -4.40 4.06 11.68
N THR A 115 -4.71 3.28 10.65
CA THR A 115 -5.55 3.69 9.51
C THR A 115 -6.56 2.60 9.22
N TYR A 116 -7.67 2.96 8.58
CA TYR A 116 -8.53 1.98 7.94
C TYR A 116 -7.81 1.40 6.71
N PHE A 117 -7.97 0.11 6.50
CA PHE A 117 -7.54 -0.58 5.31
C PHE A 117 -8.79 -1.02 4.53
N ALA A 118 -8.91 -0.58 3.29
CA ALA A 118 -10.05 -0.88 2.46
C ALA A 118 -9.62 -1.47 1.11
N GLN A 119 -10.49 -2.33 0.56
CA GLN A 119 -10.31 -2.93 -0.75
C GLN A 119 -11.54 -2.75 -1.63
N CYS A 120 -11.34 -2.77 -2.94
CA CYS A 120 -12.36 -2.82 -3.98
C CYS A 120 -12.03 -3.94 -4.96
N GLY A 121 -12.92 -4.91 -5.12
CA GLY A 121 -12.84 -5.97 -6.14
C GLY A 121 -13.94 -5.84 -7.19
N THR A 122 -14.89 -4.91 -7.00
CA THR A 122 -15.96 -4.64 -7.95
C THR A 122 -16.28 -3.16 -7.89
N ASN A 123 -16.04 -2.47 -8.99
CA ASN A 123 -16.27 -1.04 -9.10
C ASN A 123 -17.78 -0.74 -9.20
N LYS A 124 -18.20 0.37 -8.59
CA LYS A 124 -19.52 0.94 -8.80
C LYS A 124 -19.46 1.94 -9.95
N ASP A 125 -20.39 1.86 -10.87
CA ASP A 125 -20.48 2.81 -11.96
C ASP A 125 -20.87 4.21 -11.43
N ILE A 126 -19.99 5.17 -11.66
CA ILE A 126 -20.24 6.60 -11.49
C ILE A 126 -20.10 7.22 -12.86
N GLU A 127 -21.09 8.03 -13.24
CA GLU A 127 -21.06 8.74 -14.52
C GLU A 127 -19.85 9.69 -14.57
N ILE A 128 -19.09 9.59 -15.63
CA ILE A 128 -17.90 10.41 -15.88
C ILE A 128 -18.13 11.19 -17.18
N THR A 129 -18.28 12.48 -17.04
CA THR A 129 -18.48 13.41 -18.16
C THR A 129 -17.20 14.17 -18.52
N GLU A 130 -16.24 14.20 -17.59
CA GLU A 130 -14.96 14.88 -17.77
C GLU A 130 -13.96 14.04 -18.56
N THR A 131 -13.07 14.72 -19.28
CA THR A 131 -11.93 14.08 -19.94
C THR A 131 -10.83 13.77 -18.94
N ILE A 132 -10.78 12.51 -18.50
CA ILE A 132 -9.72 12.01 -17.62
C ILE A 132 -8.49 11.67 -18.47
N LYS A 133 -7.33 12.11 -18.02
CA LYS A 133 -6.04 11.85 -18.66
C LYS A 133 -5.16 10.96 -17.78
N GLU A 134 -4.43 10.06 -18.42
CA GLU A 134 -3.35 9.33 -17.80
C GLU A 134 -2.06 10.15 -17.91
N ALA A 135 -1.34 10.26 -16.78
CA ALA A 135 -0.14 11.07 -16.70
C ALA A 135 1.05 10.39 -17.37
N THR A 136 1.82 11.21 -18.04
CA THR A 136 3.13 10.88 -18.58
C THR A 136 4.24 11.55 -17.76
N ILE A 137 5.50 11.27 -18.09
CA ILE A 137 6.64 11.93 -17.45
C ILE A 137 6.56 13.46 -17.57
N ALA A 138 6.02 13.97 -18.70
CA ALA A 138 5.87 15.41 -18.93
C ALA A 138 4.90 16.10 -17.96
N ASP A 139 3.98 15.35 -17.35
CA ASP A 139 2.96 15.88 -16.45
C ASP A 139 3.41 15.95 -14.98
N ILE A 140 4.56 15.34 -14.64
CA ILE A 140 5.01 15.18 -13.24
C ILE A 140 5.12 16.53 -12.54
N ASP A 141 5.71 17.54 -13.17
CA ASP A 141 5.88 18.86 -12.56
C ASP A 141 4.53 19.52 -12.25
N ARG A 142 3.56 19.38 -13.14
CA ARG A 142 2.19 19.89 -12.96
C ARG A 142 1.46 19.17 -11.82
N ILE A 143 1.68 17.84 -11.68
CA ILE A 143 1.12 17.03 -10.60
C ILE A 143 1.72 17.46 -9.25
N VAL A 144 3.02 17.69 -9.21
CA VAL A 144 3.71 18.16 -8.00
C VAL A 144 3.19 19.52 -7.57
N VAL A 145 2.99 20.46 -8.50
CA VAL A 145 2.39 21.78 -8.22
C VAL A 145 1.01 21.65 -7.54
N LEU A 146 0.14 20.74 -8.04
CA LEU A 146 -1.12 20.50 -7.36
C LEU A 146 -0.91 19.96 -5.94
N ARG A 147 -0.04 18.96 -5.76
CA ARG A 147 0.21 18.34 -4.44
C ARG A 147 0.80 19.32 -3.45
N ASP A 148 1.69 20.21 -3.88
CA ASP A 148 2.27 21.27 -3.05
C ASP A 148 1.22 22.29 -2.58
N SER A 149 0.11 22.43 -3.29
CA SER A 149 -1.00 23.33 -2.91
C SER A 149 -1.94 22.74 -1.85
N ILE A 150 -1.67 21.53 -1.37
CA ILE A 150 -2.55 20.77 -0.47
C ILE A 150 -1.82 20.45 0.83
N ASP A 151 -2.27 21.03 1.94
CA ASP A 151 -1.60 20.96 3.24
C ASP A 151 -1.38 19.53 3.77
N GLU A 152 -2.25 18.60 3.38
CA GLU A 152 -2.17 17.20 3.78
C GLU A 152 -1.04 16.41 3.08
N PHE A 153 -0.43 16.98 2.02
CA PHE A 153 0.67 16.35 1.29
C PHE A 153 2.01 16.96 1.68
N ILE A 154 2.91 16.10 2.15
CA ILE A 154 4.31 16.47 2.33
C ILE A 154 5.03 16.14 1.04
N THR A 155 5.27 17.14 0.19
CA THR A 155 6.02 16.99 -1.05
C THR A 155 7.50 17.20 -0.77
N THR A 156 8.31 16.26 -1.23
CA THR A 156 9.79 16.30 -1.10
C THR A 156 10.41 16.16 -2.48
N ALA A 157 11.70 16.44 -2.60
CA ALA A 157 12.44 16.17 -3.83
C ALA A 157 12.33 14.69 -4.29
N GLN A 158 12.10 13.78 -3.34
CA GLN A 158 11.89 12.36 -3.64
C GLN A 158 10.52 12.07 -4.27
N THR A 159 9.49 12.88 -3.98
CA THR A 159 8.12 12.68 -4.52
C THR A 159 8.14 12.64 -6.05
N LYS A 160 8.85 13.57 -6.67
CA LYS A 160 9.02 13.65 -8.12
C LYS A 160 9.70 12.39 -8.70
N ASN A 161 10.76 11.93 -8.03
CA ASN A 161 11.49 10.74 -8.44
C ASN A 161 10.65 9.45 -8.28
N ILE A 162 9.85 9.36 -7.23
CA ILE A 162 8.94 8.23 -7.00
C ILE A 162 7.88 8.16 -8.10
N LEU A 163 7.23 9.30 -8.42
CA LEU A 163 6.25 9.37 -9.52
C LEU A 163 6.88 8.98 -10.86
N LYS A 164 8.08 9.52 -11.15
CA LYS A 164 8.80 9.21 -12.38
C LYS A 164 9.11 7.72 -12.49
N LYS A 165 9.68 7.12 -11.44
CA LYS A 165 9.99 5.69 -11.41
C LYS A 165 8.73 4.84 -11.59
N ALA A 166 7.63 5.18 -10.92
CA ALA A 166 6.39 4.42 -11.02
C ALA A 166 5.83 4.41 -12.46
N ILE A 167 5.88 5.56 -13.16
CA ILE A 167 5.46 5.67 -14.56
C ILE A 167 6.41 4.90 -15.48
N GLU A 168 7.74 5.08 -15.32
CA GLU A 168 8.76 4.44 -16.18
C GLU A 168 8.76 2.92 -16.05
N SER A 169 8.64 2.40 -14.82
CA SER A 169 8.62 0.96 -14.54
C SER A 169 7.24 0.31 -14.72
N LYS A 170 6.20 1.11 -14.95
CA LYS A 170 4.80 0.65 -15.01
C LYS A 170 4.35 -0.07 -13.73
N THR A 171 4.93 0.28 -12.58
CA THR A 171 4.53 -0.20 -11.25
C THR A 171 3.51 0.71 -10.56
N GLY A 172 3.07 1.74 -11.25
CA GLY A 172 2.01 2.64 -10.82
C GLY A 172 1.61 3.57 -11.95
N ARG A 173 0.35 3.95 -11.97
CA ARG A 173 -0.25 4.88 -12.94
C ARG A 173 -0.85 6.07 -12.20
N THR A 174 -0.95 7.22 -12.86
CA THR A 174 -1.55 8.43 -12.31
C THR A 174 -2.58 8.98 -13.27
N TYR A 175 -3.80 9.20 -12.78
CA TYR A 175 -4.88 9.83 -13.54
C TYR A 175 -5.14 11.23 -13.00
N TYR A 176 -5.50 12.15 -13.90
CA TYR A 176 -5.77 13.53 -13.52
C TYR A 176 -6.87 14.18 -14.35
N LEU A 177 -7.41 15.26 -13.78
CA LEU A 177 -8.28 16.22 -14.44
C LEU A 177 -7.61 17.58 -14.48
N GLU A 178 -7.84 18.33 -15.52
CA GLU A 178 -7.39 19.71 -15.67
C GLU A 178 -8.55 20.67 -15.96
N ASN A 179 -8.36 21.93 -15.64
CA ASN A 179 -9.28 23.01 -16.01
C ASN A 179 -9.01 23.56 -17.43
N ASP A 180 -9.80 24.54 -17.85
CA ASP A 180 -9.66 25.17 -19.16
C ASP A 180 -8.31 25.88 -19.40
N LYS A 181 -7.58 26.18 -18.31
CA LYS A 181 -6.22 26.73 -18.33
C LYS A 181 -5.13 25.68 -18.39
N GLN A 182 -5.52 24.39 -18.50
CA GLN A 182 -4.61 23.23 -18.46
C GLN A 182 -3.88 23.06 -17.12
N GLU A 183 -4.41 23.63 -16.01
CA GLU A 183 -3.90 23.39 -14.66
C GLU A 183 -4.51 22.08 -14.13
N ILE A 184 -3.67 21.20 -13.57
CA ILE A 184 -4.15 19.96 -12.94
C ILE A 184 -4.88 20.30 -11.64
N ILE A 185 -6.16 19.95 -11.57
CA ILE A 185 -7.06 20.28 -10.46
C ILE A 185 -7.39 19.08 -9.56
N SER A 186 -7.21 17.87 -10.03
CA SER A 186 -7.43 16.65 -9.24
C SER A 186 -6.56 15.51 -9.77
N THR A 187 -6.03 14.67 -8.86
CA THR A 187 -5.25 13.49 -9.21
C THR A 187 -5.62 12.28 -8.36
N VAL A 188 -5.33 11.11 -8.88
CA VAL A 188 -5.28 9.82 -8.17
C VAL A 188 -4.16 8.99 -8.77
N SER A 189 -3.44 8.24 -7.94
CA SER A 189 -2.35 7.38 -8.40
C SER A 189 -2.47 5.99 -7.81
N THR A 190 -1.83 5.02 -8.46
CA THR A 190 -1.49 3.72 -7.87
C THR A 190 0.00 3.66 -7.54
N THR A 191 0.34 2.74 -6.67
CA THR A 191 1.70 2.29 -6.37
C THR A 191 1.67 0.82 -5.96
N ALA A 192 2.84 0.18 -5.90
CA ALA A 192 2.96 -1.21 -5.50
C ALA A 192 2.02 -2.15 -6.28
N GLU A 193 1.86 -1.89 -7.58
CA GLU A 193 1.10 -2.76 -8.45
C GLU A 193 1.84 -4.10 -8.60
N ASN A 194 1.15 -5.18 -8.29
CA ASN A 194 1.64 -6.56 -8.37
C ASN A 194 0.68 -7.43 -9.18
N SER A 195 0.91 -8.74 -9.25
CA SER A 195 0.06 -9.66 -10.03
C SER A 195 -1.42 -9.66 -9.58
N GLN A 196 -1.71 -9.37 -8.31
CA GLN A 196 -3.03 -9.50 -7.71
C GLN A 196 -3.73 -8.17 -7.44
N SER A 197 -2.96 -7.13 -7.14
CA SER A 197 -3.52 -5.90 -6.58
C SER A 197 -2.69 -4.66 -6.85
N ALA A 198 -3.26 -3.49 -6.53
CA ALA A 198 -2.61 -2.19 -6.58
C ALA A 198 -3.02 -1.34 -5.37
N MET A 199 -2.12 -0.51 -4.86
CA MET A 199 -2.40 0.44 -3.79
C MET A 199 -2.72 1.81 -4.37
N ILE A 200 -3.89 2.38 -4.01
CA ILE A 200 -4.25 3.77 -4.31
C ILE A 200 -3.51 4.71 -3.37
N VAL A 201 -2.93 5.73 -3.96
CA VAL A 201 -2.25 6.82 -3.26
C VAL A 201 -2.52 8.15 -3.97
N GLY A 202 -2.19 9.26 -3.32
CA GLY A 202 -2.19 10.57 -3.96
C GLY A 202 -3.56 11.06 -4.44
N VAL A 203 -4.65 10.65 -3.77
CA VAL A 203 -6.00 11.14 -4.06
C VAL A 203 -6.12 12.55 -3.54
N CYS A 204 -6.18 13.54 -4.41
CA CYS A 204 -6.34 14.92 -4.02
C CYS A 204 -7.10 15.76 -5.06
N THR A 205 -7.72 16.83 -4.57
CA THR A 205 -8.39 17.84 -5.39
C THR A 205 -8.06 19.23 -4.83
N HIS A 206 -7.66 20.14 -5.72
CA HIS A 206 -7.39 21.53 -5.37
C HIS A 206 -8.60 22.15 -4.63
N LYS A 207 -8.33 22.94 -3.61
CA LYS A 207 -9.36 23.47 -2.69
C LYS A 207 -10.54 24.15 -3.39
N ASP A 208 -10.27 24.94 -4.43
CA ASP A 208 -11.28 25.69 -5.17
C ASP A 208 -12.15 24.81 -6.09
N TYR A 209 -11.77 23.55 -6.27
CA TYR A 209 -12.47 22.57 -7.11
C TYR A 209 -13.06 21.40 -6.31
N ARG A 210 -12.98 21.45 -4.96
CA ARG A 210 -13.61 20.43 -4.09
C ARG A 210 -15.14 20.46 -4.20
N ASN A 211 -15.78 19.39 -3.75
CA ASN A 211 -17.24 19.19 -3.76
C ASN A 211 -17.91 19.05 -5.15
N ASN A 212 -17.12 18.95 -6.23
CA ASN A 212 -17.59 18.70 -7.60
C ASN A 212 -17.56 17.21 -8.01
N GLY A 213 -17.20 16.32 -7.08
CA GLY A 213 -17.14 14.87 -7.34
C GLY A 213 -15.91 14.40 -8.13
N TYR A 214 -14.94 15.26 -8.42
CA TYR A 214 -13.77 14.91 -9.25
C TYR A 214 -12.95 13.76 -8.69
N ALA A 215 -12.69 13.73 -7.38
CA ALA A 215 -11.99 12.61 -6.74
C ALA A 215 -12.73 11.28 -6.96
N SER A 216 -14.07 11.25 -6.81
CA SER A 216 -14.87 10.04 -7.05
C SER A 216 -14.80 9.59 -8.50
N LYS A 217 -14.84 10.52 -9.47
CA LYS A 217 -14.79 10.21 -10.90
C LYS A 217 -13.42 9.66 -11.30
N LEU A 218 -12.34 10.31 -10.85
CA LEU A 218 -10.96 9.83 -11.07
C LEU A 218 -10.74 8.45 -10.44
N MET A 219 -11.15 8.28 -9.19
CA MET A 219 -11.08 6.99 -8.50
C MET A 219 -11.83 5.91 -9.29
N THR A 220 -13.05 6.20 -9.75
CA THR A 220 -13.85 5.25 -10.54
C THR A 220 -13.15 4.85 -11.83
N ALA A 221 -12.60 5.80 -12.57
CA ALA A 221 -11.87 5.52 -13.80
C ALA A 221 -10.63 4.66 -13.56
N LEU A 222 -9.80 5.04 -12.58
CA LEU A 222 -8.58 4.32 -12.25
C LEU A 222 -8.86 2.90 -11.72
N VAL A 223 -9.82 2.76 -10.80
CA VAL A 223 -10.22 1.44 -10.26
C VAL A 223 -10.76 0.55 -11.37
N LYS A 224 -11.61 1.08 -12.27
CA LYS A 224 -12.14 0.33 -13.41
C LYS A 224 -11.04 -0.16 -14.35
N ASP A 225 -10.00 0.63 -14.54
CA ASP A 225 -8.87 0.26 -15.37
C ASP A 225 -8.01 -0.81 -14.70
N VAL A 226 -7.65 -0.61 -13.45
CA VAL A 226 -6.84 -1.56 -12.67
C VAL A 226 -7.53 -2.93 -12.55
N LEU A 227 -8.85 -2.96 -12.31
CA LEU A 227 -9.62 -4.21 -12.18
C LEU A 227 -9.78 -4.99 -13.48
N LYS A 228 -9.35 -4.49 -14.64
CA LYS A 228 -9.22 -5.30 -15.87
C LYS A 228 -8.06 -6.30 -15.79
N GLU A 229 -7.06 -6.00 -14.98
CA GLU A 229 -5.81 -6.74 -14.88
C GLU A 229 -5.56 -7.35 -13.50
N LYS A 230 -6.15 -6.75 -12.45
CA LYS A 230 -5.92 -7.09 -11.05
C LYS A 230 -7.21 -7.51 -10.37
N GLN A 231 -7.10 -8.33 -9.34
CA GLN A 231 -8.25 -8.80 -8.57
C GLN A 231 -8.76 -7.74 -7.59
N TYR A 232 -7.85 -6.95 -7.01
CA TYR A 232 -8.17 -5.95 -5.99
C TYR A 232 -7.44 -4.63 -6.19
N VAL A 233 -8.10 -3.56 -5.76
CA VAL A 233 -7.50 -2.25 -5.54
C VAL A 233 -7.65 -1.91 -4.06
N CYS A 234 -6.56 -1.51 -3.41
CA CYS A 234 -6.50 -1.26 -1.97
C CYS A 234 -6.17 0.19 -1.66
N LEU A 235 -6.52 0.65 -0.47
CA LEU A 235 -6.10 1.96 0.04
C LEU A 235 -6.09 2.01 1.57
N PHE A 236 -5.30 2.94 2.11
CA PHE A 236 -5.38 3.35 3.50
C PHE A 236 -6.04 4.72 3.64
N TYR A 237 -6.79 4.92 4.72
CA TYR A 237 -7.34 6.23 5.05
C TYR A 237 -7.56 6.38 6.56
N ASP A 238 -7.51 7.60 7.04
CA ASP A 238 -7.82 7.98 8.43
C ASP A 238 -8.90 9.08 8.50
N ASN A 239 -9.14 9.80 7.40
CA ASN A 239 -10.18 10.82 7.30
C ASN A 239 -11.54 10.19 6.95
N PRO A 240 -12.57 10.31 7.83
CA PRO A 240 -13.91 9.75 7.56
C PRO A 240 -14.60 10.32 6.32
N ASP A 241 -14.32 11.58 5.95
CA ASP A 241 -14.92 12.19 4.75
C ASP A 241 -14.32 11.60 3.48
N ALA A 242 -13.01 11.33 3.46
CA ALA A 242 -12.39 10.55 2.41
C ALA A 242 -12.99 9.12 2.34
N GLY A 243 -13.23 8.50 3.50
CA GLY A 243 -13.89 7.20 3.59
C GLY A 243 -15.26 7.15 2.91
N LYS A 244 -16.06 8.22 2.98
CA LYS A 244 -17.35 8.32 2.27
C LYS A 244 -17.16 8.27 0.75
N ILE A 245 -16.12 8.95 0.23
CA ILE A 245 -15.78 8.92 -1.19
C ILE A 245 -15.41 7.50 -1.62
N TYR A 246 -14.54 6.84 -0.86
CA TYR A 246 -14.07 5.48 -1.18
C TYR A 246 -15.23 4.46 -1.17
N LYS A 247 -16.12 4.52 -0.18
CA LYS A 247 -17.30 3.66 -0.10
C LYS A 247 -18.29 3.89 -1.24
N LYS A 248 -18.39 5.15 -1.72
CA LYS A 248 -19.20 5.49 -2.91
C LYS A 248 -18.66 4.83 -4.18
N VAL A 249 -17.34 4.75 -4.34
CA VAL A 249 -16.67 4.08 -5.48
C VAL A 249 -16.79 2.56 -5.40
N GLY A 250 -16.94 1.98 -4.22
CA GLY A 250 -17.12 0.53 -4.03
C GLY A 250 -16.15 -0.11 -3.04
N PHE A 251 -15.29 0.69 -2.41
CA PHE A 251 -14.38 0.17 -1.38
C PHE A 251 -15.12 -0.30 -0.14
N LYS A 252 -14.62 -1.37 0.46
CA LYS A 252 -15.08 -1.93 1.73
C LYS A 252 -13.90 -2.02 2.69
N ASP A 253 -14.12 -1.60 3.94
CA ASP A 253 -13.12 -1.78 4.98
C ASP A 253 -12.89 -3.27 5.24
N ILE A 254 -11.63 -3.69 5.27
CA ILE A 254 -11.20 -5.08 5.54
C ILE A 254 -10.43 -5.21 6.83
N GLY A 255 -10.24 -4.12 7.57
CA GLY A 255 -9.60 -4.09 8.87
C GLY A 255 -8.91 -2.75 9.15
N LEU A 256 -8.14 -2.76 10.22
CA LEU A 256 -7.24 -1.67 10.57
C LEU A 256 -5.80 -2.07 10.23
N TRP A 257 -5.03 -1.09 9.80
CA TRP A 257 -3.60 -1.22 9.54
C TRP A 257 -2.82 -0.33 10.50
N THR A 258 -1.89 -0.91 11.23
CA THR A 258 -1.02 -0.19 12.16
C THR A 258 0.37 -0.06 11.55
N MET A 259 0.94 1.12 11.67
CA MET A 259 2.31 1.46 11.29
C MET A 259 3.03 2.05 12.49
N TYR A 260 4.19 1.53 12.81
CA TYR A 260 5.15 2.09 13.77
C TYR A 260 6.32 2.69 12.99
N ARG A 261 6.54 4.02 13.11
CA ARG A 261 7.57 4.77 12.37
C ARG A 261 8.28 5.79 13.25
#